data_ce25679e62590906ce1a460f4d16918c
#
_entry.id   ce25679e62590906ce1a460f4d16918c
#
_cell.length_a   1.000
_cell.length_b   1.000
_cell.length_c   1.000
_cell.angle_alpha   90.00
_cell.angle_beta   90.00
_cell.angle_gamma   90.00
#
_symmetry.space_group_name_H-M   'P 1'
#
loop_
_entity.id
_entity.type
_entity.pdbx_description
1 polymer ?
#
loop_
_entity_poly.entity_id
_entity_poly.type
_entity_poly.pdbx_seq_one_letter_code
_entity_poly.pdbx_strand_id
1 'polypeptide(L)'
;MPAVRSRPANPPSTRCIRDMFRPLPFFIGLRYTRAKRRNHYISFISLTSMIGLALGVLAMIIVLSVMNGFQKEMRTRILGMVPHATISAAQPLDDWQTVATAALRHREVVGAAPFAELQGMLSYKGNMLPVLVNGIDPQEERKVSIVGEHIVQGSLDDLKPGEFGIVLGEITARRFHVNVGDKLTLIVPEATSAPGGITPRMQRFTIVALFKVGAELDNSLALVDIADAGQLLRLQPGQVPSVRLELKDLYQSPQVAAKVVKELGQGFRSSDWTKTQGSLFNAMKMEKTMIGLLLLLIIAVAAFNIIATLIMVVADKRTDIAILRTLGATPRQIMAIFMVQGTVIGVIGTVIGGVLGVFAALNITGVIDRIERLVGHKVFSSDVYFINYLPSDLQVLDVVLICSAALLMSFLATLYPSWRAARTQPAESLRYE
;
A
#
# COMPACT_ATOMS: atom_id res chain seq x y z
N MET A 1 62.75 -36.98 63.74
CA MET A 1 62.40 -36.70 62.38
C MET A 1 60.95 -37.02 62.18
N PRO A 2 60.05 -36.06 62.02
CA PRO A 2 58.63 -36.29 61.74
C PRO A 2 58.36 -36.35 60.26
N ALA A 3 57.58 -37.32 59.84
CA ALA A 3 57.20 -37.56 58.44
C ALA A 3 56.22 -36.50 57.93
N VAL A 4 56.56 -35.87 56.81
CA VAL A 4 55.71 -34.92 56.05
C VAL A 4 54.66 -35.71 55.30
N ARG A 5 53.38 -35.63 55.76
CA ARG A 5 52.23 -36.12 54.98
C ARG A 5 51.91 -35.11 53.86
N SER A 6 52.11 -35.53 52.60
CA SER A 6 51.66 -34.83 51.43
C SER A 6 50.13 -34.93 51.31
N ARG A 7 49.42 -33.79 51.30
CA ARG A 7 48.00 -33.71 51.00
C ARG A 7 47.78 -33.97 49.50
N PRO A 8 46.82 -34.79 49.10
CA PRO A 8 46.47 -34.94 47.69
C PRO A 8 45.84 -33.63 47.16
N ALA A 9 46.32 -33.16 46.00
CA ALA A 9 45.74 -32.02 45.29
C ALA A 9 44.33 -32.33 44.88
N ASN A 10 43.39 -31.47 45.27
CA ASN A 10 41.99 -31.51 44.79
C ASN A 10 41.96 -31.37 43.26
N PRO A 11 41.26 -32.26 42.52
CA PRO A 11 41.08 -32.06 41.09
C PRO A 11 40.25 -30.79 40.85
N PRO A 12 40.56 -30.03 39.79
CA PRO A 12 39.84 -28.81 39.48
C PRO A 12 38.36 -29.12 39.32
N SER A 13 37.52 -28.32 39.96
CA SER A 13 36.09 -28.50 40.06
C SER A 13 35.46 -28.67 38.67
N THR A 14 34.96 -29.87 38.37
CA THR A 14 34.21 -30.25 37.16
C THR A 14 32.95 -29.40 36.93
N ARG A 15 32.56 -28.58 37.90
CA ARG A 15 31.43 -27.63 37.78
C ARG A 15 31.72 -26.47 36.81
N CYS A 16 32.90 -25.91 36.81
CA CYS A 16 33.22 -24.73 35.96
C CYS A 16 33.23 -25.07 34.47
N ILE A 17 33.60 -26.29 34.08
CA ILE A 17 33.60 -26.77 32.70
C ILE A 17 32.17 -27.10 32.23
N ARG A 18 31.29 -27.55 33.16
CA ARG A 18 29.91 -27.98 32.84
C ARG A 18 28.97 -26.77 32.56
N ASP A 19 29.25 -25.63 33.16
CA ASP A 19 28.41 -24.42 32.98
C ASP A 19 28.80 -23.60 31.72
N MET A 20 30.05 -23.73 31.24
CA MET A 20 30.53 -23.04 30.04
C MET A 20 30.00 -23.67 28.73
N PHE A 21 29.46 -24.89 28.74
CA PHE A 21 28.97 -25.63 27.58
C PHE A 21 27.46 -25.94 27.61
N ARG A 22 26.68 -25.28 28.42
CA ARG A 22 25.20 -25.42 28.44
C ARG A 22 24.53 -24.20 27.74
N PRO A 23 23.65 -24.47 26.76
CA PRO A 23 23.30 -25.76 26.16
C PRO A 23 24.22 -26.13 24.99
N LEU A 24 24.78 -27.36 25.02
CA LEU A 24 25.66 -27.92 23.99
C LEU A 24 25.19 -27.66 22.53
N PRO A 25 23.90 -27.82 22.20
CA PRO A 25 23.42 -27.57 20.84
C PRO A 25 23.62 -26.14 20.38
N PHE A 26 23.46 -25.14 21.26
CA PHE A 26 23.64 -23.74 20.91
C PHE A 26 25.10 -23.40 20.63
N PHE A 27 26.02 -23.92 21.45
CA PHE A 27 27.46 -23.70 21.24
C PHE A 27 27.96 -24.31 19.93
N ILE A 28 27.57 -25.59 19.67
CA ILE A 28 27.98 -26.27 18.42
C ILE A 28 27.32 -25.62 17.21
N GLY A 29 26.01 -25.28 17.28
CA GLY A 29 25.29 -24.64 16.18
C GLY A 29 25.88 -23.28 15.79
N LEU A 30 26.21 -22.42 16.75
CA LEU A 30 26.92 -21.16 16.51
C LEU A 30 28.33 -21.37 15.94
N ARG A 31 29.03 -22.39 16.40
CA ARG A 31 30.37 -22.70 15.90
C ARG A 31 30.32 -23.18 14.45
N TYR A 32 29.30 -23.92 14.05
CA TYR A 32 29.11 -24.36 12.66
C TYR A 32 28.79 -23.20 11.72
N THR A 33 28.09 -22.19 12.16
CA THR A 33 27.87 -20.96 11.36
C THR A 33 29.13 -20.11 11.23
N ARG A 34 30.05 -20.15 12.21
CA ARG A 34 31.28 -19.32 12.27
C ARG A 34 32.54 -20.03 11.79
N ALA A 35 32.51 -21.35 11.53
CA ALA A 35 33.69 -22.16 11.25
C ALA A 35 34.38 -21.75 9.94
N LYS A 36 35.53 -21.06 10.08
CA LYS A 36 36.31 -20.38 9.02
C LYS A 36 37.40 -21.24 8.38
N ARG A 37 37.56 -22.50 8.78
CA ARG A 37 38.71 -23.30 8.34
C ARG A 37 38.29 -24.65 7.74
N ARG A 38 38.67 -24.85 6.49
CA ARG A 38 38.86 -26.04 5.67
C ARG A 38 37.82 -26.34 4.57
N ASN A 39 36.59 -25.80 4.58
CA ASN A 39 35.67 -25.95 3.46
C ASN A 39 35.09 -24.60 3.05
N HIS A 40 35.75 -23.90 2.12
CA HIS A 40 35.22 -22.67 1.50
C HIS A 40 33.81 -22.85 0.92
N TYR A 41 33.49 -24.09 0.52
CA TYR A 41 32.22 -24.44 -0.12
C TYR A 41 31.02 -24.30 0.81
N ILE A 42 31.10 -24.79 2.06
CA ILE A 42 29.97 -24.72 3.03
C ILE A 42 29.73 -23.28 3.48
N SER A 43 30.82 -22.53 3.71
CA SER A 43 30.71 -21.11 4.06
C SER A 43 30.05 -20.30 2.91
N PHE A 44 30.40 -20.63 1.66
CA PHE A 44 29.79 -20.03 0.48
C PHE A 44 28.29 -20.32 0.37
N ILE A 45 27.88 -21.57 0.57
CA ILE A 45 26.46 -21.98 0.51
C ILE A 45 25.63 -21.30 1.61
N SER A 46 26.13 -21.28 2.84
CA SER A 46 25.46 -20.59 3.95
C SER A 46 25.36 -19.09 3.71
N LEU A 47 26.40 -18.48 3.13
CA LEU A 47 26.41 -17.07 2.74
C LEU A 47 25.38 -16.79 1.62
N THR A 48 25.33 -17.65 0.61
CA THR A 48 24.35 -17.52 -0.50
C THR A 48 22.91 -17.60 0.01
N SER A 49 22.62 -18.51 0.94
CA SER A 49 21.29 -18.58 1.56
C SER A 49 20.96 -17.35 2.38
N MET A 50 21.92 -16.85 3.14
CA MET A 50 21.73 -15.64 3.94
C MET A 50 21.49 -14.40 3.05
N ILE A 51 22.26 -14.26 1.95
CA ILE A 51 22.06 -13.20 0.96
C ILE A 51 20.72 -13.38 0.26
N GLY A 52 20.33 -14.61 -0.13
CA GLY A 52 19.06 -14.88 -0.78
C GLY A 52 17.85 -14.48 0.11
N LEU A 53 17.91 -14.82 1.39
CA LEU A 53 16.88 -14.41 2.35
C LEU A 53 16.89 -12.89 2.57
N ALA A 54 18.08 -12.28 2.70
CA ALA A 54 18.21 -10.84 2.88
C ALA A 54 17.65 -10.06 1.67
N LEU A 55 17.97 -10.51 0.44
CA LEU A 55 17.43 -9.93 -0.79
C LEU A 55 15.91 -10.11 -0.89
N GLY A 56 15.38 -11.26 -0.48
CA GLY A 56 13.94 -11.50 -0.43
C GLY A 56 13.22 -10.54 0.52
N VAL A 57 13.71 -10.39 1.74
CA VAL A 57 13.16 -9.46 2.73
C VAL A 57 13.28 -8.01 2.28
N LEU A 58 14.45 -7.63 1.73
CA LEU A 58 14.69 -6.30 1.16
C LEU A 58 13.70 -5.99 0.04
N ALA A 59 13.56 -6.89 -0.93
CA ALA A 59 12.66 -6.71 -2.06
C ALA A 59 11.20 -6.56 -1.60
N MET A 60 10.77 -7.37 -0.62
CA MET A 60 9.42 -7.29 -0.06
C MET A 60 9.15 -5.94 0.59
N ILE A 61 10.09 -5.42 1.40
CA ILE A 61 9.94 -4.12 2.06
C ILE A 61 9.86 -3.00 1.02
N ILE A 62 10.70 -3.02 0.00
CA ILE A 62 10.67 -2.01 -1.07
C ILE A 62 9.35 -2.07 -1.83
N VAL A 63 8.94 -3.24 -2.29
CA VAL A 63 7.71 -3.40 -3.09
C VAL A 63 6.49 -2.94 -2.31
N LEU A 64 6.35 -3.36 -1.03
CA LEU A 64 5.22 -2.92 -0.19
C LEU A 64 5.26 -1.42 0.10
N SER A 65 6.44 -0.84 0.37
CA SER A 65 6.56 0.60 0.61
C SER A 65 6.19 1.43 -0.61
N VAL A 66 6.64 1.04 -1.80
CA VAL A 66 6.28 1.70 -3.07
C VAL A 66 4.78 1.56 -3.33
N MET A 67 4.24 0.39 -3.09
CA MET A 67 2.82 0.10 -3.27
C MET A 67 1.94 0.91 -2.33
N ASN A 68 2.29 0.96 -1.05
CA ASN A 68 1.60 1.82 -0.07
C ASN A 68 1.68 3.30 -0.48
N GLY A 69 2.85 3.74 -0.96
CA GLY A 69 3.04 5.09 -1.45
C GLY A 69 2.14 5.40 -2.65
N PHE A 70 2.08 4.50 -3.61
CA PHE A 70 1.19 4.63 -4.77
C PHE A 70 -0.29 4.66 -4.36
N GLN A 71 -0.73 3.74 -3.49
CA GLN A 71 -2.10 3.71 -2.98
C GLN A 71 -2.46 4.99 -2.22
N LYS A 72 -1.52 5.54 -1.45
CA LYS A 72 -1.70 6.79 -0.72
C LYS A 72 -1.88 7.97 -1.67
N GLU A 73 -1.04 8.09 -2.70
CA GLU A 73 -1.17 9.12 -3.73
C GLU A 73 -2.48 9.01 -4.52
N MET A 74 -2.83 7.80 -4.96
CA MET A 74 -4.11 7.54 -5.62
C MET A 74 -5.29 7.94 -4.72
N ARG A 75 -5.22 7.57 -3.44
CA ARG A 75 -6.24 7.92 -2.46
C ARG A 75 -6.34 9.43 -2.25
N THR A 76 -5.22 10.11 -2.07
CA THR A 76 -5.20 11.54 -1.79
C THR A 76 -5.62 12.35 -3.00
N ARG A 77 -5.10 12.06 -4.18
CA ARG A 77 -5.33 12.87 -5.39
C ARG A 77 -6.66 12.57 -6.07
N ILE A 78 -6.98 11.29 -6.29
CA ILE A 78 -8.20 10.93 -7.01
C ILE A 78 -9.41 10.98 -6.07
N LEU A 79 -9.30 10.29 -4.94
CA LEU A 79 -10.44 10.16 -4.04
C LEU A 79 -10.66 11.39 -3.15
N GLY A 80 -9.67 12.26 -2.98
CA GLY A 80 -9.85 13.55 -2.32
C GLY A 80 -10.70 14.56 -3.11
N MET A 81 -10.92 14.31 -4.42
CA MET A 81 -11.81 15.13 -5.26
C MET A 81 -13.18 14.51 -5.48
N VAL A 82 -13.27 13.18 -5.40
CA VAL A 82 -14.53 12.44 -5.58
C VAL A 82 -15.27 12.36 -4.24
N PRO A 83 -16.61 12.55 -4.22
CA PRO A 83 -17.39 12.35 -2.99
C PRO A 83 -17.17 10.95 -2.44
N HIS A 84 -16.82 10.82 -1.14
CA HIS A 84 -16.74 9.51 -0.49
C HIS A 84 -18.10 8.82 -0.42
N ALA A 85 -19.14 9.61 -0.13
CA ALA A 85 -20.53 9.21 -0.25
C ALA A 85 -21.39 10.40 -0.63
N THR A 86 -22.52 10.14 -1.26
CA THR A 86 -23.58 11.13 -1.53
C THR A 86 -24.90 10.64 -0.96
N ILE A 87 -25.62 11.55 -0.34
CA ILE A 87 -26.97 11.31 0.15
C ILE A 87 -27.93 12.12 -0.72
N SER A 88 -28.89 11.47 -1.35
CA SER A 88 -29.91 12.08 -2.18
C SER A 88 -31.29 11.66 -1.72
N ALA A 89 -32.31 12.42 -2.07
CA ALA A 89 -33.69 12.05 -1.84
C ALA A 89 -34.43 11.82 -3.17
N ALA A 90 -35.66 11.30 -3.09
CA ALA A 90 -36.50 11.10 -4.27
C ALA A 90 -36.91 12.44 -4.93
N GLN A 91 -36.94 13.50 -4.15
CA GLN A 91 -37.18 14.89 -4.56
C GLN A 91 -35.95 15.73 -4.18
N PRO A 92 -35.68 16.83 -4.89
CA PRO A 92 -34.60 17.75 -4.52
C PRO A 92 -34.77 18.23 -3.06
N LEU A 93 -33.66 18.45 -2.40
CA LEU A 93 -33.60 18.86 -1.00
C LEU A 93 -33.76 20.37 -0.89
N ASP A 94 -34.78 20.80 -0.16
CA ASP A 94 -34.99 22.23 0.17
C ASP A 94 -34.07 22.68 1.31
N ASP A 95 -33.73 21.76 2.23
CA ASP A 95 -32.85 21.99 3.37
C ASP A 95 -31.77 20.89 3.44
N TRP A 96 -30.66 21.13 2.79
CA TRP A 96 -29.50 20.22 2.81
C TRP A 96 -28.79 20.23 4.17
N GLN A 97 -28.91 21.31 4.95
CA GLN A 97 -28.28 21.47 6.24
C GLN A 97 -28.79 20.44 7.26
N THR A 98 -30.09 20.09 7.20
CA THR A 98 -30.65 19.00 8.02
C THR A 98 -29.97 17.67 7.72
N VAL A 99 -29.72 17.35 6.44
CA VAL A 99 -29.02 16.11 6.04
C VAL A 99 -27.58 16.16 6.49
N ALA A 100 -26.90 17.29 6.29
CA ALA A 100 -25.51 17.50 6.72
C ALA A 100 -25.36 17.35 8.24
N THR A 101 -26.27 17.93 9.02
CA THR A 101 -26.27 17.85 10.49
C THR A 101 -26.46 16.41 10.97
N ALA A 102 -27.38 15.67 10.36
CA ALA A 102 -27.57 14.24 10.67
C ALA A 102 -26.28 13.42 10.36
N ALA A 103 -25.66 13.66 9.20
CA ALA A 103 -24.44 12.98 8.82
C ALA A 103 -23.25 13.30 9.75
N LEU A 104 -23.10 14.56 10.15
CA LEU A 104 -22.00 15.03 11.03
C LEU A 104 -22.09 14.50 12.48
N ARG A 105 -23.22 13.89 12.89
CA ARG A 105 -23.33 13.18 14.19
C ARG A 105 -22.47 11.93 14.21
N HIS A 106 -22.17 11.36 13.06
CA HIS A 106 -21.29 10.20 12.95
C HIS A 106 -19.84 10.64 13.00
N ARG A 107 -19.05 10.10 13.94
CA ARG A 107 -17.63 10.46 14.15
C ARG A 107 -16.73 10.18 12.95
N GLU A 108 -17.16 9.31 12.07
CA GLU A 108 -16.49 8.92 10.84
C GLU A 108 -16.60 9.99 9.75
N VAL A 109 -17.64 10.87 9.82
CA VAL A 109 -17.88 11.96 8.85
C VAL A 109 -17.07 13.19 9.30
N VAL A 110 -16.29 13.73 8.39
CA VAL A 110 -15.42 14.91 8.61
C VAL A 110 -16.12 16.18 8.13
N GLY A 111 -16.83 16.08 7.01
CA GLY A 111 -17.49 17.20 6.37
C GLY A 111 -18.69 16.77 5.55
N ALA A 112 -19.59 17.71 5.30
CA ALA A 112 -20.74 17.55 4.43
C ALA A 112 -20.97 18.86 3.69
N ALA A 113 -21.26 18.78 2.37
CA ALA A 113 -21.51 19.95 1.52
C ALA A 113 -22.62 19.69 0.52
N PRO A 114 -23.33 20.72 0.04
CA PRO A 114 -24.29 20.59 -1.04
C PRO A 114 -23.57 20.18 -2.32
N PHE A 115 -24.20 19.29 -3.09
CA PHE A 115 -23.55 18.70 -4.24
C PHE A 115 -24.54 18.39 -5.38
N ALA A 116 -24.12 18.69 -6.61
CA ALA A 116 -24.83 18.28 -7.80
C ALA A 116 -23.83 17.61 -8.76
N GLU A 117 -24.23 16.51 -9.37
CA GLU A 117 -23.44 15.82 -10.40
C GLU A 117 -24.22 15.78 -11.70
N LEU A 118 -23.61 16.24 -12.78
CA LEU A 118 -24.15 16.25 -14.13
C LEU A 118 -23.13 15.66 -15.10
N GLN A 119 -23.63 14.92 -16.06
CA GLN A 119 -22.81 14.51 -17.21
C GLN A 119 -23.14 15.40 -18.39
N GLY A 120 -22.10 15.89 -19.07
CA GLY A 120 -22.27 16.80 -20.18
C GLY A 120 -21.11 16.71 -21.17
N MET A 121 -21.16 17.61 -22.15
CA MET A 121 -20.09 17.82 -23.13
C MET A 121 -19.69 19.29 -23.15
N LEU A 122 -18.41 19.55 -23.04
CA LEU A 122 -17.86 20.89 -23.30
C LEU A 122 -17.64 21.06 -24.81
N SER A 123 -18.10 22.19 -25.35
CA SER A 123 -17.93 22.54 -26.75
C SER A 123 -17.21 23.87 -26.90
N TYR A 124 -16.15 23.89 -27.71
CA TYR A 124 -15.39 25.08 -28.05
C TYR A 124 -14.85 24.98 -29.48
N LYS A 125 -15.20 25.97 -30.34
CA LYS A 125 -14.75 26.09 -31.76
C LYS A 125 -14.90 24.77 -32.56
N GLY A 126 -15.99 24.05 -32.36
CA GLY A 126 -16.27 22.78 -33.05
C GLY A 126 -15.68 21.53 -32.43
N ASN A 127 -14.80 21.64 -31.45
CA ASN A 127 -14.31 20.53 -30.67
C ASN A 127 -15.28 20.23 -29.51
N MET A 128 -15.47 18.94 -29.22
CA MET A 128 -16.31 18.46 -28.09
C MET A 128 -15.57 17.49 -27.25
N LEU A 129 -15.68 17.62 -25.91
CA LEU A 129 -15.13 16.67 -24.94
C LEU A 129 -16.20 16.31 -23.90
N PRO A 130 -16.35 15.02 -23.56
CA PRO A 130 -17.21 14.60 -22.46
C PRO A 130 -16.64 15.13 -21.14
N VAL A 131 -17.53 15.55 -20.24
CA VAL A 131 -17.14 16.10 -18.93
C VAL A 131 -18.13 15.68 -17.87
N LEU A 132 -17.63 15.36 -16.69
CA LEU A 132 -18.39 15.29 -15.46
C LEU A 132 -18.41 16.68 -14.82
N VAL A 133 -19.57 17.24 -14.58
CA VAL A 133 -19.72 18.58 -14.01
C VAL A 133 -20.22 18.46 -12.59
N ASN A 134 -19.45 18.95 -11.62
CA ASN A 134 -19.84 19.02 -10.23
C ASN A 134 -20.29 20.43 -9.88
N GLY A 135 -21.54 20.56 -9.45
CA GLY A 135 -22.07 21.78 -8.85
C GLY A 135 -21.72 21.82 -7.37
N ILE A 136 -21.00 22.85 -6.96
CA ILE A 136 -20.43 22.99 -5.62
C ILE A 136 -20.70 24.37 -5.04
N ASP A 137 -20.71 24.48 -3.72
CA ASP A 137 -20.59 25.74 -3.02
C ASP A 137 -19.10 25.94 -2.68
N PRO A 138 -18.42 26.99 -3.18
CA PRO A 138 -16.99 27.19 -2.98
C PRO A 138 -16.54 27.20 -1.52
N GLN A 139 -17.38 27.71 -0.62
CA GLN A 139 -17.06 27.81 0.81
C GLN A 139 -17.18 26.47 1.52
N GLU A 140 -18.24 25.71 1.22
CA GLU A 140 -18.47 24.38 1.82
C GLU A 140 -17.58 23.32 1.17
N GLU A 141 -17.25 23.45 -0.11
CA GLU A 141 -16.38 22.53 -0.85
C GLU A 141 -14.98 22.42 -0.25
N ARG A 142 -14.41 23.50 0.27
CA ARG A 142 -13.11 23.49 0.94
C ARG A 142 -13.05 22.60 2.17
N LYS A 143 -14.20 22.24 2.75
CA LYS A 143 -14.29 21.35 3.92
C LYS A 143 -14.29 19.87 3.54
N VAL A 144 -14.55 19.57 2.26
CA VAL A 144 -14.85 18.21 1.78
C VAL A 144 -14.06 17.82 0.52
N SER A 145 -13.19 18.70 0.02
CA SER A 145 -12.44 18.46 -1.19
C SER A 145 -11.08 19.18 -1.17
N ILE A 146 -10.09 18.56 -1.78
CA ILE A 146 -8.74 19.12 -1.95
C ILE A 146 -8.63 20.07 -3.14
N VAL A 147 -9.69 20.26 -3.93
CA VAL A 147 -9.62 21.03 -5.19
C VAL A 147 -9.15 22.47 -4.97
N GLY A 148 -9.54 23.08 -3.85
CA GLY A 148 -9.12 24.46 -3.50
C GLY A 148 -7.61 24.62 -3.36
N GLU A 149 -6.91 23.58 -2.91
CA GLU A 149 -5.45 23.58 -2.75
C GLU A 149 -4.71 23.35 -4.07
N HIS A 150 -5.42 22.90 -5.11
CA HIS A 150 -4.86 22.53 -6.42
C HIS A 150 -5.20 23.50 -7.54
N ILE A 151 -5.72 24.70 -7.22
CA ILE A 151 -5.92 25.75 -8.21
C ILE A 151 -4.57 26.29 -8.68
N VAL A 152 -4.34 26.29 -9.98
CA VAL A 152 -3.09 26.78 -10.60
C VAL A 152 -3.25 28.17 -11.23
N GLN A 153 -4.47 28.55 -11.60
CA GLN A 153 -4.77 29.85 -12.15
C GLN A 153 -6.20 30.28 -11.78
N GLY A 154 -6.44 31.54 -11.41
CA GLY A 154 -7.72 32.02 -10.91
C GLY A 154 -7.99 31.64 -9.45
N SER A 155 -9.22 31.69 -9.02
CA SER A 155 -9.65 31.31 -7.66
C SER A 155 -10.96 30.52 -7.69
N LEU A 156 -11.12 29.60 -6.73
CA LEU A 156 -12.40 28.92 -6.53
C LEU A 156 -13.50 29.88 -6.08
N ASP A 157 -13.15 30.97 -5.40
CA ASP A 157 -14.08 32.03 -4.96
C ASP A 157 -14.64 32.88 -6.10
N ASP A 158 -14.06 32.76 -7.31
CA ASP A 158 -14.58 33.41 -8.51
C ASP A 158 -15.80 32.68 -9.11
N LEU A 159 -16.14 31.48 -8.58
CA LEU A 159 -17.43 30.85 -8.84
C LEU A 159 -18.51 31.59 -8.05
N LYS A 160 -19.38 32.33 -8.74
CA LYS A 160 -20.47 33.09 -8.13
C LYS A 160 -21.81 32.66 -8.71
N PRO A 161 -22.85 32.56 -7.88
CA PRO A 161 -24.19 32.20 -8.33
C PRO A 161 -24.71 33.14 -9.44
N GLY A 162 -25.19 32.58 -10.55
CA GLY A 162 -25.78 33.32 -11.66
C GLY A 162 -24.81 33.92 -12.65
N GLU A 163 -23.47 33.84 -12.40
CA GLU A 163 -22.45 34.36 -13.35
C GLU A 163 -21.99 33.28 -14.34
N PHE A 164 -22.44 32.05 -14.20
CA PHE A 164 -22.05 30.91 -15.03
C PHE A 164 -20.53 30.78 -15.18
N GLY A 165 -19.84 30.83 -14.03
CA GLY A 165 -18.42 30.52 -13.93
C GLY A 165 -18.16 29.02 -14.02
N ILE A 166 -17.04 28.62 -14.63
CA ILE A 166 -16.59 27.23 -14.67
C ILE A 166 -15.11 27.12 -14.30
N VAL A 167 -14.76 26.14 -13.49
CA VAL A 167 -13.38 25.76 -13.20
C VAL A 167 -13.08 24.49 -13.97
N LEU A 168 -11.98 24.46 -14.73
CA LEU A 168 -11.58 23.36 -15.59
C LEU A 168 -10.25 22.75 -15.14
N GLY A 169 -10.08 21.46 -15.42
CA GLY A 169 -8.76 20.85 -15.29
C GLY A 169 -7.78 21.38 -16.35
N GLU A 170 -6.51 21.51 -15.97
CA GLU A 170 -5.45 22.06 -16.84
C GLU A 170 -5.33 21.29 -18.17
N ILE A 171 -5.54 19.96 -18.17
CA ILE A 171 -5.47 19.12 -19.37
C ILE A 171 -6.61 19.47 -20.34
N THR A 172 -7.83 19.64 -19.82
CA THR A 172 -8.98 20.07 -20.62
C THR A 172 -8.76 21.44 -21.24
N ALA A 173 -8.26 22.41 -20.47
CA ALA A 173 -7.95 23.75 -20.95
C ALA A 173 -6.89 23.73 -22.06
N ARG A 174 -5.82 22.93 -21.87
CA ARG A 174 -4.78 22.75 -22.90
C ARG A 174 -5.33 22.13 -24.20
N ARG A 175 -6.20 21.13 -24.09
CA ARG A 175 -6.81 20.47 -25.27
C ARG A 175 -7.67 21.41 -26.09
N PHE A 176 -8.41 22.30 -25.45
CA PHE A 176 -9.22 23.30 -26.10
C PHE A 176 -8.43 24.57 -26.49
N HIS A 177 -7.18 24.72 -26.02
CA HIS A 177 -6.36 25.93 -26.15
C HIS A 177 -7.10 27.16 -25.60
N VAL A 178 -7.66 27.04 -24.39
CA VAL A 178 -8.39 28.09 -23.67
C VAL A 178 -7.67 28.49 -22.38
N ASN A 179 -7.93 29.72 -21.95
CA ASN A 179 -7.40 30.28 -20.70
C ASN A 179 -8.52 30.85 -19.84
N VAL A 180 -8.19 31.26 -18.62
CA VAL A 180 -9.11 32.00 -17.74
C VAL A 180 -9.62 33.24 -18.44
N GLY A 181 -10.92 33.47 -18.42
CA GLY A 181 -11.64 34.53 -19.11
C GLY A 181 -12.28 34.12 -20.45
N ASP A 182 -11.85 33.00 -21.05
CA ASP A 182 -12.48 32.47 -22.26
C ASP A 182 -13.88 31.88 -21.95
N LYS A 183 -14.73 31.83 -22.99
CA LYS A 183 -16.09 31.31 -22.89
C LYS A 183 -16.24 30.03 -23.69
N LEU A 184 -16.81 29.00 -23.08
CA LEU A 184 -17.15 27.74 -23.71
C LEU A 184 -18.63 27.40 -23.48
N THR A 185 -19.14 26.41 -24.21
CA THR A 185 -20.53 25.96 -24.06
C THR A 185 -20.56 24.59 -23.40
N LEU A 186 -21.31 24.49 -22.32
CA LEU A 186 -21.64 23.22 -21.71
C LEU A 186 -22.97 22.73 -22.29
N ILE A 187 -22.97 21.48 -22.76
CA ILE A 187 -24.13 20.79 -23.32
C ILE A 187 -24.50 19.66 -22.38
N VAL A 188 -25.66 19.73 -21.76
CA VAL A 188 -26.17 18.70 -20.85
C VAL A 188 -27.31 17.97 -21.56
N PRO A 189 -27.25 16.63 -21.72
CA PRO A 189 -28.35 15.86 -22.29
C PRO A 189 -29.53 15.86 -21.32
N GLU A 190 -30.71 16.20 -21.81
CA GLU A 190 -31.96 16.12 -21.04
C GLU A 190 -32.78 14.92 -21.52
N ALA A 191 -33.08 13.99 -20.63
CA ALA A 191 -34.03 12.94 -20.92
C ALA A 191 -35.45 13.53 -20.80
N THR A 192 -35.99 14.03 -21.91
CA THR A 192 -37.39 14.50 -21.94
C THR A 192 -38.31 13.34 -22.25
N SER A 193 -39.33 13.13 -21.44
CA SER A 193 -40.39 12.14 -21.70
C SER A 193 -41.32 12.53 -22.87
N ALA A 194 -40.97 13.54 -23.64
CA ALA A 194 -41.73 14.02 -24.79
C ALA A 194 -41.47 13.16 -26.03
N PRO A 195 -42.45 12.98 -26.93
CA PRO A 195 -42.31 12.16 -28.15
C PRO A 195 -41.30 12.65 -29.18
N GLY A 196 -40.52 13.70 -28.90
CA GLY A 196 -39.57 14.36 -29.78
C GLY A 196 -38.09 14.07 -29.53
N GLY A 197 -37.74 13.24 -28.57
CA GLY A 197 -36.33 12.86 -28.33
C GLY A 197 -35.60 13.72 -27.29
N ILE A 198 -34.28 13.50 -27.17
CA ILE A 198 -33.40 14.20 -26.23
C ILE A 198 -33.15 15.62 -26.73
N THR A 199 -33.61 16.65 -26.01
CA THR A 199 -33.26 18.04 -26.27
C THR A 199 -32.08 18.45 -25.41
N PRO A 200 -30.88 18.69 -26.00
CA PRO A 200 -29.73 19.09 -25.23
C PRO A 200 -29.91 20.53 -24.69
N ARG A 201 -29.54 20.76 -23.44
CA ARG A 201 -29.40 22.11 -22.90
C ARG A 201 -28.02 22.61 -23.17
N MET A 202 -27.97 23.82 -23.68
CA MET A 202 -26.72 24.51 -23.97
C MET A 202 -26.65 25.78 -23.11
N GLN A 203 -25.62 25.88 -22.30
CA GLN A 203 -25.34 27.06 -21.49
C GLN A 203 -23.89 27.49 -21.70
N ARG A 204 -23.70 28.81 -21.87
CA ARG A 204 -22.37 29.38 -22.01
C ARG A 204 -21.79 29.68 -20.64
N PHE A 205 -20.57 29.19 -20.41
CA PHE A 205 -19.81 29.39 -19.19
C PHE A 205 -18.55 30.20 -19.48
N THR A 206 -18.11 30.97 -18.46
CA THR A 206 -16.83 31.68 -18.48
C THR A 206 -15.84 30.96 -17.62
N ILE A 207 -14.64 30.66 -18.13
CA ILE A 207 -13.58 29.99 -17.35
C ILE A 207 -13.06 30.97 -16.30
N VAL A 208 -13.24 30.66 -15.02
CA VAL A 208 -12.82 31.49 -13.88
C VAL A 208 -11.54 31.01 -13.23
N ALA A 209 -11.30 29.68 -13.27
CA ALA A 209 -10.07 29.11 -12.73
C ALA A 209 -9.69 27.80 -13.43
N LEU A 210 -8.43 27.41 -13.24
CA LEU A 210 -7.89 26.13 -13.69
C LEU A 210 -7.31 25.38 -12.49
N PHE A 211 -7.60 24.07 -12.40
CA PHE A 211 -7.03 23.20 -11.39
C PHE A 211 -6.11 22.14 -12.00
N LYS A 212 -5.17 21.63 -11.16
CA LYS A 212 -4.24 20.56 -11.53
C LYS A 212 -4.01 19.64 -10.35
N VAL A 213 -4.62 18.46 -10.41
CA VAL A 213 -4.43 17.39 -9.43
C VAL A 213 -3.42 16.36 -9.93
N GLY A 214 -3.18 16.34 -11.24
CA GLY A 214 -2.26 15.41 -11.89
C GLY A 214 -2.87 14.01 -12.09
N ALA A 215 -4.19 13.93 -12.27
CA ALA A 215 -4.92 12.68 -12.48
C ALA A 215 -5.86 12.80 -13.69
N GLU A 216 -6.55 11.72 -14.05
CA GLU A 216 -7.54 11.69 -15.13
C GLU A 216 -8.64 12.75 -14.94
N LEU A 217 -8.88 13.18 -13.70
CA LEU A 217 -9.82 14.23 -13.36
C LEU A 217 -9.49 15.57 -14.02
N ASP A 218 -8.22 15.89 -14.23
CA ASP A 218 -7.79 17.10 -14.96
C ASP A 218 -8.28 17.12 -16.43
N ASN A 219 -8.69 15.96 -16.95
CA ASN A 219 -9.19 15.81 -18.32
C ASN A 219 -10.71 15.66 -18.41
N SER A 220 -11.38 15.31 -17.32
CA SER A 220 -12.77 14.87 -17.36
C SER A 220 -13.70 15.58 -16.35
N LEU A 221 -13.16 16.38 -15.44
CA LEU A 221 -13.92 17.06 -14.40
C LEU A 221 -13.98 18.57 -14.66
N ALA A 222 -15.17 19.15 -14.42
CA ALA A 222 -15.39 20.59 -14.35
C ALA A 222 -16.20 20.93 -13.09
N LEU A 223 -15.99 22.12 -12.53
CA LEU A 223 -16.73 22.58 -11.36
C LEU A 223 -17.49 23.84 -11.73
N VAL A 224 -18.74 23.95 -11.27
CA VAL A 224 -19.60 25.11 -11.44
C VAL A 224 -20.26 25.45 -10.11
N ASP A 225 -20.80 26.64 -9.98
CA ASP A 225 -21.58 26.99 -8.79
C ASP A 225 -22.82 26.10 -8.65
N ILE A 226 -23.19 25.74 -7.42
CA ILE A 226 -24.31 24.85 -7.12
C ILE A 226 -25.67 25.43 -7.59
N ALA A 227 -25.83 26.76 -7.56
CA ALA A 227 -27.03 27.41 -8.04
C ALA A 227 -27.11 27.37 -9.58
N ASP A 228 -25.98 27.53 -10.28
CA ASP A 228 -25.92 27.42 -11.73
C ASP A 228 -26.16 25.97 -12.19
N ALA A 229 -25.60 24.99 -11.47
CA ALA A 229 -25.92 23.58 -11.67
C ALA A 229 -27.41 23.29 -11.44
N GLY A 230 -28.00 23.89 -10.40
CA GLY A 230 -29.42 23.78 -10.11
C GLY A 230 -30.29 24.32 -11.26
N GLN A 231 -29.91 25.42 -11.88
CA GLN A 231 -30.61 25.94 -13.06
C GLN A 231 -30.54 24.96 -14.25
N LEU A 232 -29.40 24.35 -14.47
CA LEU A 232 -29.25 23.28 -15.49
C LEU A 232 -30.15 22.07 -15.20
N LEU A 233 -30.37 21.74 -13.95
CA LEU A 233 -31.23 20.65 -13.48
C LEU A 233 -32.71 21.04 -13.32
N ARG A 234 -33.10 22.30 -13.58
CA ARG A 234 -34.46 22.89 -13.32
C ARG A 234 -34.89 22.80 -11.88
N LEU A 235 -33.98 22.93 -10.95
CA LEU A 235 -34.30 23.03 -9.55
C LEU A 235 -34.81 24.42 -9.19
N GLN A 236 -35.61 24.52 -8.17
CA GLN A 236 -36.01 25.83 -7.61
C GLN A 236 -34.81 26.47 -6.90
N PRO A 237 -34.75 27.79 -6.83
CA PRO A 237 -33.68 28.48 -6.12
C PRO A 237 -33.53 27.96 -4.67
N GLY A 238 -32.30 27.59 -4.30
CA GLY A 238 -31.97 27.02 -2.99
C GLY A 238 -32.11 25.51 -2.87
N GLN A 239 -32.73 24.83 -3.83
CA GLN A 239 -32.80 23.37 -3.84
C GLN A 239 -31.45 22.76 -4.32
N VAL A 240 -31.07 21.63 -3.71
CA VAL A 240 -29.93 20.84 -4.13
C VAL A 240 -30.31 19.36 -4.36
N PRO A 241 -29.70 18.66 -5.31
CA PRO A 241 -30.07 17.27 -5.60
C PRO A 241 -29.50 16.28 -4.58
N SER A 242 -28.37 16.62 -3.95
CA SER A 242 -27.71 15.74 -3.00
C SER A 242 -26.77 16.48 -2.04
N VAL A 243 -26.32 15.77 -1.03
CA VAL A 243 -25.26 16.19 -0.11
C VAL A 243 -24.11 15.21 -0.23
N ARG A 244 -22.89 15.73 -0.49
CA ARG A 244 -21.66 14.93 -0.45
C ARG A 244 -21.11 14.86 0.95
N LEU A 245 -20.52 13.73 1.29
CA LEU A 245 -19.91 13.47 2.58
C LEU A 245 -18.42 13.18 2.40
N GLU A 246 -17.63 13.76 3.27
CA GLU A 246 -16.21 13.44 3.45
C GLU A 246 -16.04 12.57 4.68
N LEU A 247 -15.36 11.42 4.58
CA LEU A 247 -15.14 10.48 5.67
C LEU A 247 -13.65 10.37 6.00
N LYS A 248 -13.33 10.11 7.27
CA LYS A 248 -11.97 9.81 7.73
C LYS A 248 -11.37 8.61 7.01
N ASP A 249 -12.18 7.57 6.86
CA ASP A 249 -11.83 6.36 6.13
C ASP A 249 -12.85 6.08 5.02
N LEU A 250 -12.43 6.29 3.80
CA LEU A 250 -13.26 6.13 2.60
C LEU A 250 -13.78 4.68 2.43
N TYR A 251 -13.07 3.68 2.97
CA TYR A 251 -13.52 2.28 2.90
C TYR A 251 -14.75 2.00 3.78
N GLN A 252 -15.04 2.86 4.74
CA GLN A 252 -16.23 2.77 5.56
C GLN A 252 -17.45 3.48 4.93
N SER A 253 -17.27 4.15 3.78
CA SER A 253 -18.33 4.91 3.10
C SER A 253 -19.64 4.13 2.92
N PRO A 254 -19.63 2.87 2.42
CA PRO A 254 -20.89 2.14 2.23
C PRO A 254 -21.66 1.92 3.53
N GLN A 255 -20.93 1.65 4.63
CA GLN A 255 -21.55 1.37 5.92
C GLN A 255 -22.05 2.64 6.60
N VAL A 256 -21.27 3.73 6.55
CA VAL A 256 -21.64 5.02 7.14
C VAL A 256 -22.79 5.64 6.37
N ALA A 257 -22.75 5.66 5.04
CA ALA A 257 -23.82 6.18 4.21
C ALA A 257 -25.15 5.43 4.44
N ALA A 258 -25.10 4.10 4.59
CA ALA A 258 -26.29 3.31 4.93
C ALA A 258 -26.85 3.63 6.32
N LYS A 259 -25.99 3.91 7.32
CA LYS A 259 -26.42 4.33 8.67
C LYS A 259 -27.13 5.70 8.61
N VAL A 260 -26.52 6.67 7.91
CA VAL A 260 -27.09 8.03 7.73
C VAL A 260 -28.47 7.96 7.06
N VAL A 261 -28.60 7.18 5.97
CA VAL A 261 -29.90 6.99 5.29
C VAL A 261 -30.93 6.36 6.19
N LYS A 262 -30.55 5.37 7.02
CA LYS A 262 -31.46 4.73 7.97
C LYS A 262 -31.95 5.71 9.04
N GLU A 263 -31.11 6.64 9.49
CA GLU A 263 -31.46 7.68 10.46
C GLU A 263 -32.40 8.74 9.85
N LEU A 264 -32.13 9.14 8.59
CA LEU A 264 -32.96 10.11 7.87
C LEU A 264 -34.33 9.56 7.47
N GLY A 265 -34.50 8.24 7.39
CA GLY A 265 -35.77 7.59 7.13
C GLY A 265 -36.09 7.31 5.67
N GLN A 266 -37.36 7.01 5.39
CA GLN A 266 -37.83 6.65 4.04
C GLN A 266 -37.72 7.82 3.06
N GLY A 267 -37.31 7.53 1.83
CA GLY A 267 -37.17 8.52 0.75
C GLY A 267 -35.74 8.93 0.46
N PHE A 268 -34.80 8.66 1.37
CA PHE A 268 -33.38 8.93 1.15
C PHE A 268 -32.68 7.74 0.54
N ARG A 269 -31.63 8.02 -0.29
CA ARG A 269 -30.76 7.04 -0.94
C ARG A 269 -29.31 7.45 -0.76
N SER A 270 -28.43 6.47 -0.68
CA SER A 270 -26.99 6.71 -0.68
C SER A 270 -26.32 6.12 -1.92
N SER A 271 -25.40 6.85 -2.45
CA SER A 271 -24.36 6.34 -3.35
C SER A 271 -23.01 6.55 -2.68
N ASP A 272 -22.03 5.74 -3.02
CA ASP A 272 -20.69 5.83 -2.48
C ASP A 272 -19.66 5.59 -3.59
N TRP A 273 -18.42 6.00 -3.36
CA TRP A 273 -17.35 5.92 -4.33
C TRP A 273 -17.10 4.49 -4.87
N THR A 274 -17.43 3.46 -4.08
CA THR A 274 -17.25 2.07 -4.55
C THR A 274 -18.23 1.68 -5.64
N LYS A 275 -19.35 2.40 -5.75
CA LYS A 275 -20.32 2.24 -6.83
C LYS A 275 -20.01 3.14 -8.01
N THR A 276 -19.66 4.41 -7.75
CA THR A 276 -19.33 5.38 -8.80
C THR A 276 -17.97 5.09 -9.44
N GLN A 277 -16.98 4.63 -8.67
CA GLN A 277 -15.65 4.26 -9.10
C GLN A 277 -15.38 2.75 -8.94
N GLY A 278 -16.39 1.93 -9.27
CA GLY A 278 -16.34 0.47 -9.06
C GLY A 278 -15.19 -0.23 -9.76
N SER A 279 -14.77 0.24 -10.93
CA SER A 279 -13.59 -0.27 -11.64
C SER A 279 -12.30 -0.03 -10.86
N LEU A 280 -12.12 1.18 -10.32
CA LEU A 280 -10.96 1.53 -9.49
C LEU A 280 -10.93 0.72 -8.18
N PHE A 281 -12.09 0.60 -7.51
CA PHE A 281 -12.21 -0.22 -6.31
C PHE A 281 -11.84 -1.69 -6.54
N ASN A 282 -12.36 -2.29 -7.64
CA ASN A 282 -12.04 -3.66 -8.00
C ASN A 282 -10.56 -3.82 -8.38
N ALA A 283 -9.98 -2.86 -9.09
CA ALA A 283 -8.55 -2.84 -9.41
C ALA A 283 -7.69 -2.84 -8.14
N MET A 284 -7.99 -1.96 -7.18
CA MET A 284 -7.27 -1.89 -5.89
C MET A 284 -7.40 -3.19 -5.07
N LYS A 285 -8.59 -3.82 -5.09
CA LYS A 285 -8.81 -5.11 -4.42
C LYS A 285 -8.02 -6.24 -5.09
N MET A 286 -8.04 -6.29 -6.43
CA MET A 286 -7.30 -7.28 -7.21
C MET A 286 -5.79 -7.11 -7.00
N GLU A 287 -5.30 -5.89 -6.97
CA GLU A 287 -3.91 -5.54 -6.70
C GLU A 287 -3.43 -6.08 -5.35
N LYS A 288 -4.18 -5.84 -4.26
CA LYS A 288 -3.87 -6.38 -2.92
C LYS A 288 -3.78 -7.91 -2.93
N THR A 289 -4.67 -8.58 -3.66
CA THR A 289 -4.64 -10.04 -3.79
C THR A 289 -3.41 -10.52 -4.55
N MET A 290 -3.06 -9.85 -5.66
CA MET A 290 -1.86 -10.19 -6.44
C MET A 290 -0.57 -9.97 -5.64
N ILE A 291 -0.47 -8.86 -4.90
CA ILE A 291 0.66 -8.60 -4.02
C ILE A 291 0.76 -9.70 -2.95
N GLY A 292 -0.34 -10.09 -2.32
CA GLY A 292 -0.38 -11.18 -1.35
C GLY A 292 0.14 -12.50 -1.94
N LEU A 293 -0.22 -12.84 -3.17
CA LEU A 293 0.27 -14.02 -3.88
C LEU A 293 1.77 -13.91 -4.19
N LEU A 294 2.25 -12.75 -4.66
CA LEU A 294 3.68 -12.52 -4.92
C LEU A 294 4.51 -12.64 -3.64
N LEU A 295 4.02 -12.08 -2.53
CA LEU A 295 4.67 -12.20 -1.22
C LEU A 295 4.75 -13.66 -0.77
N LEU A 296 3.68 -14.43 -0.94
CA LEU A 296 3.66 -15.86 -0.62
C LEU A 296 4.67 -16.63 -1.47
N LEU A 297 4.80 -16.31 -2.76
CA LEU A 297 5.77 -16.92 -3.66
C LEU A 297 7.22 -16.61 -3.23
N ILE A 298 7.53 -15.35 -2.90
CA ILE A 298 8.87 -14.95 -2.43
C ILE A 298 9.22 -15.70 -1.13
N ILE A 299 8.27 -15.81 -0.19
CA ILE A 299 8.46 -16.56 1.05
C ILE A 299 8.71 -18.05 0.76
N ALA A 300 7.96 -18.66 -0.17
CA ALA A 300 8.15 -20.05 -0.55
C ALA A 300 9.54 -20.30 -1.16
N VAL A 301 10.02 -19.40 -2.02
CA VAL A 301 11.38 -19.48 -2.60
C VAL A 301 12.45 -19.35 -1.51
N ALA A 302 12.28 -18.43 -0.55
CA ALA A 302 13.19 -18.27 0.57
C ALA A 302 13.23 -19.53 1.46
N ALA A 303 12.08 -20.13 1.77
CA ALA A 303 11.98 -21.36 2.53
C ALA A 303 12.67 -22.53 1.80
N PHE A 304 12.42 -22.67 0.50
CA PHE A 304 13.06 -23.71 -0.31
C PHE A 304 14.59 -23.57 -0.32
N ASN A 305 15.10 -22.35 -0.44
CA ASN A 305 16.54 -22.07 -0.38
C ASN A 305 17.15 -22.49 0.95
N ILE A 306 16.50 -22.19 2.09
CA ILE A 306 16.94 -22.60 3.43
C ILE A 306 16.95 -24.14 3.54
N ILE A 307 15.89 -24.82 3.08
CA ILE A 307 15.77 -26.28 3.11
C ILE A 307 16.90 -26.92 2.31
N ALA A 308 17.12 -26.47 1.06
CA ALA A 308 18.15 -27.00 0.17
C ALA A 308 19.56 -26.86 0.78
N THR A 309 19.84 -25.68 1.33
CA THR A 309 21.12 -25.40 1.98
C THR A 309 21.36 -26.27 3.20
N LEU A 310 20.38 -26.40 4.08
CA LEU A 310 20.52 -27.21 5.29
C LEU A 310 20.64 -28.71 4.96
N ILE A 311 19.93 -29.21 3.95
CA ILE A 311 20.09 -30.60 3.49
C ILE A 311 21.53 -30.85 3.06
N MET A 312 22.12 -29.91 2.32
CA MET A 312 23.49 -30.03 1.84
C MET A 312 24.50 -29.95 2.98
N VAL A 313 24.31 -29.01 3.91
CA VAL A 313 25.14 -28.91 5.13
C VAL A 313 25.06 -30.19 5.97
N VAL A 314 23.86 -30.75 6.17
CA VAL A 314 23.67 -32.02 6.88
C VAL A 314 24.39 -33.18 6.17
N ALA A 315 24.34 -33.22 4.83
CA ALA A 315 25.03 -34.26 4.05
C ALA A 315 26.56 -34.19 4.21
N ASP A 316 27.12 -32.99 4.18
CA ASP A 316 28.58 -32.77 4.36
C ASP A 316 29.03 -33.06 5.81
N LYS A 317 28.14 -32.84 6.79
CA LYS A 317 28.43 -33.04 8.20
C LYS A 317 28.06 -34.44 8.75
N ARG A 318 27.83 -35.43 7.86
CA ARG A 318 27.43 -36.79 8.28
C ARG A 318 28.46 -37.43 9.18
N THR A 319 29.75 -37.32 8.90
CA THR A 319 30.84 -37.87 9.73
C THR A 319 30.88 -37.18 11.09
N ASP A 320 30.80 -35.82 11.14
CA ASP A 320 30.75 -35.10 12.41
C ASP A 320 29.52 -35.54 13.28
N ILE A 321 28.35 -35.74 12.63
CA ILE A 321 27.13 -36.23 13.29
C ILE A 321 27.35 -37.64 13.85
N ALA A 322 27.99 -38.55 13.09
CA ALA A 322 28.26 -39.90 13.52
C ALA A 322 29.19 -39.91 14.75
N ILE A 323 30.26 -39.10 14.74
CA ILE A 323 31.17 -38.94 15.88
C ILE A 323 30.43 -38.41 17.11
N LEU A 324 29.62 -37.38 16.98
CA LEU A 324 28.84 -36.84 18.08
C LEU A 324 27.87 -37.86 18.67
N ARG A 325 27.28 -38.72 17.83
CA ARG A 325 26.38 -39.78 18.28
C ARG A 325 27.12 -40.94 18.99
N THR A 326 28.31 -41.30 18.56
CA THR A 326 29.14 -42.30 19.26
C THR A 326 29.64 -41.76 20.62
N LEU A 327 29.83 -40.45 20.73
CA LEU A 327 30.15 -39.76 21.99
C LEU A 327 28.94 -39.60 22.92
N GLY A 328 27.73 -40.09 22.53
CA GLY A 328 26.54 -40.12 23.37
C GLY A 328 25.55 -38.96 23.11
N ALA A 329 25.70 -38.19 22.03
CA ALA A 329 24.71 -37.18 21.69
C ALA A 329 23.37 -37.82 21.26
N THR A 330 22.28 -37.34 21.84
CA THR A 330 20.92 -37.81 21.53
C THR A 330 20.45 -37.26 20.18
N PRO A 331 19.51 -37.96 19.49
CA PRO A 331 18.89 -37.44 18.26
C PRO A 331 18.28 -36.05 18.43
N ARG A 332 17.69 -35.75 19.57
CA ARG A 332 17.13 -34.43 19.90
C ARG A 332 18.22 -33.33 19.95
N GLN A 333 19.40 -33.67 20.48
CA GLN A 333 20.52 -32.71 20.51
C GLN A 333 21.06 -32.44 19.13
N ILE A 334 21.20 -33.46 18.27
CA ILE A 334 21.58 -33.29 16.87
C ILE A 334 20.57 -32.40 16.14
N MET A 335 19.27 -32.69 16.26
CA MET A 335 18.20 -31.87 15.71
C MET A 335 18.33 -30.41 16.15
N ALA A 336 18.52 -30.17 17.46
CA ALA A 336 18.67 -28.83 18.01
C ALA A 336 19.90 -28.07 17.46
N ILE A 337 21.03 -28.74 17.20
CA ILE A 337 22.23 -28.11 16.61
C ILE A 337 21.90 -27.51 15.24
N PHE A 338 21.26 -28.27 14.35
CA PHE A 338 20.92 -27.80 13.01
C PHE A 338 19.75 -26.80 13.01
N MET A 339 18.82 -26.92 13.95
CA MET A 339 17.79 -25.89 14.16
C MET A 339 18.40 -24.55 14.57
N VAL A 340 19.34 -24.54 15.51
CA VAL A 340 20.07 -23.32 15.89
C VAL A 340 20.82 -22.74 14.71
N GLN A 341 21.54 -23.56 13.94
CA GLN A 341 22.28 -23.11 12.78
C GLN A 341 21.35 -22.44 11.74
N GLY A 342 20.26 -23.08 11.35
CA GLY A 342 19.32 -22.53 10.37
C GLY A 342 18.60 -21.28 10.89
N THR A 343 18.21 -21.26 12.17
CA THR A 343 17.60 -20.07 12.78
C THR A 343 18.57 -18.89 12.81
N VAL A 344 19.84 -19.10 13.09
CA VAL A 344 20.85 -18.03 13.08
C VAL A 344 21.03 -17.46 11.67
N ILE A 345 21.07 -18.30 10.65
CA ILE A 345 21.11 -17.86 9.24
C ILE A 345 19.85 -17.02 8.94
N GLY A 346 18.69 -17.51 9.37
CA GLY A 346 17.43 -16.80 9.21
C GLY A 346 17.39 -15.43 9.89
N VAL A 347 17.83 -15.37 11.14
CA VAL A 347 17.89 -14.10 11.90
C VAL A 347 18.83 -13.09 11.25
N ILE A 348 20.07 -13.52 10.91
CA ILE A 348 21.04 -12.63 10.28
C ILE A 348 20.53 -12.14 8.92
N GLY A 349 20.02 -13.06 8.07
CA GLY A 349 19.46 -12.70 6.76
C GLY A 349 18.28 -11.72 6.89
N THR A 350 17.35 -11.98 7.82
CA THR A 350 16.20 -11.09 8.05
C THR A 350 16.62 -9.72 8.59
N VAL A 351 17.56 -9.65 9.52
CA VAL A 351 18.05 -8.37 10.07
C VAL A 351 18.77 -7.55 8.99
N ILE A 352 19.65 -8.18 8.22
CA ILE A 352 20.36 -7.49 7.12
C ILE A 352 19.34 -7.02 6.06
N GLY A 353 18.45 -7.91 5.63
CA GLY A 353 17.40 -7.59 4.66
C GLY A 353 16.46 -6.50 5.14
N GLY A 354 16.06 -6.55 6.43
CA GLY A 354 15.21 -5.55 7.06
C GLY A 354 15.87 -4.17 7.11
N VAL A 355 17.11 -4.10 7.61
CA VAL A 355 17.85 -2.81 7.70
C VAL A 355 18.09 -2.23 6.31
N LEU A 356 18.58 -3.03 5.37
CA LEU A 356 18.83 -2.56 4.00
C LEU A 356 17.52 -2.22 3.28
N GLY A 357 16.44 -3.00 3.51
CA GLY A 357 15.12 -2.76 2.94
C GLY A 357 14.51 -1.45 3.41
N VAL A 358 14.55 -1.18 4.72
CA VAL A 358 14.09 0.09 5.29
C VAL A 358 14.90 1.25 4.73
N PHE A 359 16.24 1.14 4.74
CA PHE A 359 17.10 2.18 4.20
C PHE A 359 16.83 2.44 2.70
N ALA A 360 16.66 1.39 1.91
CA ALA A 360 16.33 1.50 0.50
C ALA A 360 14.95 2.14 0.28
N ALA A 361 13.91 1.70 1.02
CA ALA A 361 12.55 2.23 0.90
C ALA A 361 12.46 3.73 1.24
N LEU A 362 13.21 4.20 2.25
CA LEU A 362 13.28 5.61 2.62
C LEU A 362 13.99 6.48 1.58
N ASN A 363 14.91 5.91 0.80
CA ASN A 363 15.73 6.66 -0.15
C ASN A 363 15.36 6.42 -1.62
N ILE A 364 14.43 5.51 -1.92
CA ILE A 364 14.17 5.03 -3.28
C ILE A 364 13.74 6.16 -4.22
N THR A 365 12.89 7.09 -3.75
CA THR A 365 12.47 8.27 -4.51
C THR A 365 13.68 9.09 -4.95
N GLY A 366 14.58 9.42 -4.02
CA GLY A 366 15.78 10.19 -4.32
C GLY A 366 16.81 9.44 -5.18
N VAL A 367 16.85 8.11 -5.09
CA VAL A 367 17.73 7.27 -5.94
C VAL A 367 17.22 7.29 -7.37
N ILE A 368 15.92 7.13 -7.58
CA ILE A 368 15.31 7.19 -8.91
C ILE A 368 15.48 8.56 -9.54
N ASP A 369 15.22 9.65 -8.80
CA ASP A 369 15.44 11.02 -9.28
C ASP A 369 16.89 11.27 -9.72
N ARG A 370 17.87 10.65 -9.05
CA ARG A 370 19.28 10.74 -9.45
C ARG A 370 19.57 9.93 -10.71
N ILE A 371 18.98 8.74 -10.83
CA ILE A 371 19.13 7.88 -12.01
C ILE A 371 18.50 8.59 -13.23
N GLU A 372 17.30 9.15 -13.10
CA GLU A 372 16.63 9.91 -14.17
C GLU A 372 17.48 11.09 -14.64
N ARG A 373 18.10 11.83 -13.72
CA ARG A 373 19.03 12.92 -14.06
C ARG A 373 20.28 12.44 -14.79
N LEU A 374 20.79 11.24 -14.47
CA LEU A 374 21.98 10.67 -15.12
C LEU A 374 21.67 10.11 -16.50
N VAL A 375 20.48 9.50 -16.67
CA VAL A 375 20.06 8.89 -17.95
C VAL A 375 19.48 9.93 -18.91
N GLY A 376 19.09 11.11 -18.41
CA GLY A 376 18.51 12.20 -19.23
C GLY A 376 17.08 11.96 -19.70
N HIS A 377 16.46 10.85 -19.29
CA HIS A 377 15.06 10.51 -19.58
C HIS A 377 14.27 10.38 -18.28
N LYS A 378 13.10 11.05 -18.23
CA LYS A 378 12.13 10.85 -17.16
C LYS A 378 11.41 9.52 -17.38
N VAL A 379 11.56 8.58 -16.46
CA VAL A 379 10.84 7.29 -16.45
C VAL A 379 9.35 7.55 -16.15
N PHE A 380 9.08 8.51 -15.28
CA PHE A 380 7.73 8.93 -14.91
C PHE A 380 7.44 10.30 -15.52
N SER A 381 6.86 10.32 -16.73
CA SER A 381 6.37 11.58 -17.33
C SER A 381 4.92 11.82 -16.91
N SER A 382 4.59 13.06 -16.53
CA SER A 382 3.22 13.47 -16.16
C SER A 382 2.18 13.28 -17.27
N ASP A 383 2.63 13.09 -18.50
CA ASP A 383 1.75 12.90 -19.66
C ASP A 383 1.23 11.45 -19.79
N VAL A 384 1.92 10.49 -19.16
CA VAL A 384 1.59 9.05 -19.22
C VAL A 384 1.21 8.52 -17.85
N TYR A 385 1.88 8.99 -16.80
CA TYR A 385 1.65 8.55 -15.42
C TYR A 385 1.10 9.71 -14.59
N PHE A 386 0.13 9.44 -13.72
CA PHE A 386 -0.51 10.42 -12.82
C PHE A 386 0.46 11.03 -11.79
N ILE A 387 1.67 10.51 -11.67
CA ILE A 387 2.66 10.86 -10.65
C ILE A 387 4.02 11.06 -11.31
N ASN A 388 4.70 12.17 -10.99
CA ASN A 388 6.01 12.56 -11.56
C ASN A 388 7.22 11.98 -10.80
N TYR A 389 6.99 11.17 -9.76
CA TYR A 389 8.01 10.56 -8.91
C TYR A 389 7.53 9.21 -8.43
N LEU A 390 8.45 8.36 -7.98
CA LEU A 390 8.08 7.08 -7.37
C LEU A 390 7.75 7.32 -5.88
N PRO A 391 6.45 7.25 -5.48
CA PRO A 391 6.09 7.41 -4.09
C PRO A 391 6.51 6.19 -3.28
N SER A 392 6.96 6.40 -2.05
CA SER A 392 7.25 5.34 -1.08
C SER A 392 6.70 5.72 0.27
N ASP A 393 5.84 4.88 0.85
CA ASP A 393 5.26 5.06 2.18
C ASP A 393 5.58 3.83 3.03
N LEU A 394 6.63 3.95 3.84
CA LEU A 394 7.09 2.86 4.71
C LEU A 394 6.19 2.74 5.93
N GLN A 395 5.41 1.66 6.01
CA GLN A 395 4.60 1.34 7.19
C GLN A 395 5.36 0.40 8.13
N VAL A 396 5.51 0.79 9.39
CA VAL A 396 6.23 0.00 10.40
C VAL A 396 5.57 -1.38 10.59
N LEU A 397 4.25 -1.45 10.51
CA LEU A 397 3.52 -2.71 10.64
C LEU A 397 3.91 -3.72 9.55
N ASP A 398 4.07 -3.27 8.31
CA ASP A 398 4.48 -4.12 7.17
C ASP A 398 5.89 -4.68 7.39
N VAL A 399 6.82 -3.84 7.85
CA VAL A 399 8.19 -4.27 8.15
C VAL A 399 8.19 -5.34 9.24
N VAL A 400 7.42 -5.14 10.32
CA VAL A 400 7.29 -6.11 11.42
C VAL A 400 6.67 -7.41 10.93
N LEU A 401 5.61 -7.34 10.11
CA LEU A 401 4.95 -8.52 9.55
C LEU A 401 5.90 -9.31 8.63
N ILE A 402 6.61 -8.63 7.72
CA ILE A 402 7.58 -9.26 6.81
C ILE A 402 8.69 -9.94 7.61
N CYS A 403 9.31 -9.23 8.53
CA CYS A 403 10.40 -9.78 9.34
C CYS A 403 9.93 -10.95 10.20
N SER A 404 8.75 -10.86 10.81
CA SER A 404 8.16 -11.95 11.60
C SER A 404 7.83 -13.16 10.74
N ALA A 405 7.25 -12.97 9.56
CA ALA A 405 6.96 -14.04 8.61
C ALA A 405 8.25 -14.71 8.10
N ALA A 406 9.29 -13.92 7.76
CA ALA A 406 10.58 -14.44 7.33
C ALA A 406 11.25 -15.28 8.43
N LEU A 407 11.23 -14.83 9.68
CA LEU A 407 11.76 -15.58 10.82
C LEU A 407 10.98 -16.87 11.08
N LEU A 408 9.64 -16.81 11.06
CA LEU A 408 8.78 -17.96 11.23
C LEU A 408 9.03 -19.02 10.15
N MET A 409 9.06 -18.58 8.88
CA MET A 409 9.31 -19.47 7.75
C MET A 409 10.71 -20.04 7.76
N SER A 410 11.72 -19.24 8.13
CA SER A 410 13.09 -19.74 8.34
C SER A 410 13.13 -20.84 9.40
N PHE A 411 12.47 -20.64 10.53
CA PHE A 411 12.38 -21.65 11.59
C PHE A 411 11.67 -22.92 11.10
N LEU A 412 10.51 -22.81 10.44
CA LEU A 412 9.76 -23.94 9.91
C LEU A 412 10.57 -24.72 8.85
N ALA A 413 11.25 -24.00 7.96
CA ALA A 413 12.10 -24.58 6.92
C ALA A 413 13.25 -25.42 7.50
N THR A 414 13.75 -25.08 8.70
CA THR A 414 14.82 -25.84 9.37
C THR A 414 14.36 -27.17 9.96
N LEU A 415 13.08 -27.37 10.21
CA LEU A 415 12.57 -28.57 10.90
C LEU A 415 12.85 -29.86 10.12
N TYR A 416 12.55 -29.88 8.83
CA TYR A 416 12.72 -31.07 8.00
C TYR A 416 14.19 -31.51 7.86
N PRO A 417 15.14 -30.63 7.47
CA PRO A 417 16.55 -31.03 7.40
C PRO A 417 17.14 -31.44 8.75
N SER A 418 16.77 -30.76 9.83
CA SER A 418 17.23 -31.08 11.19
C SER A 418 16.72 -32.44 11.69
N TRP A 419 15.46 -32.77 11.35
CA TRP A 419 14.91 -34.10 11.66
C TRP A 419 15.62 -35.21 10.86
N ARG A 420 15.95 -34.96 9.59
CA ARG A 420 16.73 -35.86 8.74
C ARG A 420 18.12 -36.10 9.33
N ALA A 421 18.80 -35.03 9.80
CA ALA A 421 20.09 -35.13 10.47
C ALA A 421 20.05 -36.00 11.71
N ALA A 422 18.97 -35.90 12.52
CA ALA A 422 18.80 -36.72 13.74
C ALA A 422 18.63 -38.20 13.46
N ARG A 423 18.22 -38.62 12.28
CA ARG A 423 18.02 -40.03 11.87
C ARG A 423 19.25 -40.67 11.24
N THR A 424 20.37 -39.95 11.09
CA THR A 424 21.61 -40.49 10.53
C THR A 424 22.13 -41.64 11.41
N GLN A 425 22.37 -42.79 10.79
CA GLN A 425 22.89 -43.97 11.49
C GLN A 425 24.44 -43.93 11.54
N PRO A 426 25.06 -44.01 12.74
CA PRO A 426 26.53 -43.90 12.87
C PRO A 426 27.30 -45.01 12.12
N ALA A 427 26.77 -46.25 12.15
CA ALA A 427 27.43 -47.40 11.55
C ALA A 427 27.59 -47.29 10.02
N GLU A 428 26.58 -46.73 9.31
CA GLU A 428 26.64 -46.53 7.85
C GLU A 428 27.58 -45.40 7.48
N SER A 429 27.60 -44.30 8.27
CA SER A 429 28.38 -43.11 7.97
C SER A 429 29.86 -43.29 8.20
N LEU A 430 30.30 -44.22 9.05
CA LEU A 430 31.74 -44.52 9.34
C LEU A 430 32.27 -45.67 8.49
N ARG A 431 31.44 -46.40 7.74
CA ARG A 431 31.84 -47.56 6.91
C ARG A 431 32.27 -47.10 5.50
N TYR A 432 31.94 -45.91 5.07
CA TYR A 432 32.16 -45.39 3.71
C TYR A 432 33.35 -44.39 3.64
N GLU A 433 34.24 -44.34 4.64
CA GLU A 433 35.59 -43.79 4.53
C GLU A 433 36.55 -44.97 4.43
#